data_b88d1abd75bf0c89e72661fdbb182c2c
#
_entry.id   b88d1abd75bf0c89e72661fdbb182c2c
#
_cell.length_a   1.000
_cell.length_b   1.000
_cell.length_c   1.000
_cell.angle_alpha   90.00
_cell.angle_beta   90.00
_cell.angle_gamma   90.00
#
_symmetry.space_group_name_H-M   'P 1'
#
loop_
_entity.id
_entity.type
_entity.pdbx_description
1 polymer ?
#
loop_
_entity_poly.entity_id
_entity_poly.type
_entity_poly.pdbx_seq_one_letter_code
_entity_poly.pdbx_strand_id
1 'polypeptide(L)'
;MIAYTIAKERLNSKSVEEAVEKTINHLVGAFSLIVMSPQKLIAARDPWGFRPLCMGKKGDAIVFASETCALDSVGAEFVRDIEPGEIVVVQDGKISTIRTHVGKQPHTMCIFEYLYFARPDSIIEGQSAHDSRMLAGKYLAQEFPVEADVVIGVPDSGLSAAMGYAKESGIPYDIGFVTVSYTHLTLPTKRIV
;
A
#
# COMPACT_ATOMS: atom_id res chain seq x y z
N MET A 1 15.99 -13.17 3.45
CA MET A 1 16.04 -13.40 4.93
C MET A 1 14.69 -13.84 5.48
N ILE A 2 13.57 -13.14 5.25
CA ILE A 2 12.23 -13.50 5.80
C ILE A 2 11.82 -14.95 5.44
N ALA A 3 11.90 -15.34 4.17
CA ALA A 3 11.57 -16.71 3.75
C ALA A 3 12.42 -17.78 4.48
N TYR A 4 13.69 -17.50 4.72
CA TYR A 4 14.56 -18.38 5.49
C TYR A 4 14.10 -18.50 6.96
N THR A 5 13.70 -17.39 7.58
CA THR A 5 13.19 -17.40 8.95
C THR A 5 11.89 -18.20 9.05
N ILE A 6 10.96 -18.01 8.11
CA ILE A 6 9.72 -18.80 8.02
C ILE A 6 10.05 -20.31 7.87
N ALA A 7 11.00 -20.65 6.99
CA ALA A 7 11.40 -22.03 6.79
C ALA A 7 12.04 -22.63 8.04
N LYS A 8 12.85 -21.86 8.77
CA LYS A 8 13.46 -22.27 10.04
C LYS A 8 12.39 -22.50 11.12
N GLU A 9 11.47 -21.54 11.30
CA GLU A 9 10.37 -21.67 12.25
C GLU A 9 9.45 -22.85 11.89
N ARG A 10 9.31 -23.17 10.60
CA ARG A 10 8.47 -24.29 10.15
C ARG A 10 8.95 -25.65 10.66
N LEU A 11 10.24 -25.82 10.94
CA LEU A 11 10.79 -27.04 11.53
C LEU A 11 10.25 -27.30 12.94
N ASN A 12 9.87 -26.24 13.68
CA ASN A 12 9.38 -26.28 15.05
C ASN A 12 7.91 -25.84 15.17
N SER A 13 7.16 -25.86 14.07
CA SER A 13 5.76 -25.45 14.02
C SER A 13 4.89 -26.54 13.42
N LYS A 14 3.65 -26.65 13.88
CA LYS A 14 2.68 -27.65 13.39
C LYS A 14 2.15 -27.29 12.00
N SER A 15 2.16 -25.99 11.67
CA SER A 15 1.61 -25.49 10.40
C SER A 15 2.42 -24.32 9.84
N VAL A 16 2.17 -23.93 8.58
CA VAL A 16 2.84 -22.78 7.95
C VAL A 16 2.43 -21.47 8.59
N GLU A 17 1.15 -21.30 8.91
CA GLU A 17 0.64 -20.11 9.58
C GLU A 17 1.22 -19.92 10.98
N GLU A 18 1.43 -20.98 11.74
CA GLU A 18 2.15 -20.92 13.02
C GLU A 18 3.61 -20.49 12.83
N ALA A 19 4.27 -20.97 11.79
CA ALA A 19 5.63 -20.53 11.46
C ALA A 19 5.68 -19.05 11.06
N VAL A 20 4.69 -18.55 10.31
CA VAL A 20 4.56 -17.13 9.98
C VAL A 20 4.34 -16.32 11.25
N GLU A 21 3.43 -16.73 12.12
CA GLU A 21 3.15 -16.08 13.41
C GLU A 21 4.41 -15.96 14.28
N LYS A 22 5.16 -17.05 14.44
CA LYS A 22 6.43 -17.05 15.17
C LYS A 22 7.48 -16.15 14.52
N THR A 23 7.52 -16.13 13.18
CA THR A 23 8.45 -15.30 12.43
C THR A 23 8.18 -13.80 12.68
N ILE A 24 6.92 -13.37 12.79
CA ILE A 24 6.57 -11.97 13.07
C ILE A 24 7.23 -11.46 14.35
N ASN A 25 7.41 -12.30 15.38
CA ASN A 25 8.09 -11.91 16.62
C ASN A 25 9.58 -11.57 16.42
N HIS A 26 10.18 -12.01 15.33
CA HIS A 26 11.58 -11.76 15.00
C HIS A 26 11.78 -10.66 13.97
N LEU A 27 10.70 -10.21 13.32
CA LEU A 27 10.76 -9.16 12.32
C LEU A 27 10.73 -7.78 12.98
N VAL A 28 11.71 -6.97 12.64
CA VAL A 28 11.77 -5.57 13.03
C VAL A 28 11.57 -4.71 11.80
N GLY A 29 10.59 -3.81 11.87
CA GLY A 29 10.25 -2.88 10.77
C GLY A 29 8.91 -3.18 10.10
N ALA A 30 8.63 -2.42 9.06
CA ALA A 30 7.37 -2.47 8.31
C ALA A 30 7.35 -3.62 7.31
N PHE A 31 6.24 -4.34 7.25
CA PHE A 31 6.04 -5.37 6.22
C PHE A 31 4.56 -5.60 5.90
N SER A 32 4.31 -5.98 4.66
CA SER A 32 3.09 -6.63 4.21
C SER A 32 3.51 -7.87 3.44
N LEU A 33 3.19 -9.03 3.97
CA LEU A 33 3.70 -10.31 3.48
C LEU A 33 2.57 -11.15 2.89
N ILE A 34 2.85 -11.77 1.75
CA ILE A 34 2.03 -12.86 1.21
C ILE A 34 2.91 -14.10 1.15
N VAL A 35 2.45 -15.15 1.80
CA VAL A 35 3.12 -16.47 1.82
C VAL A 35 2.20 -17.48 1.19
N MET A 36 2.69 -18.13 0.16
CA MET A 36 1.95 -19.18 -0.55
C MET A 36 2.58 -20.54 -0.29
N SER A 37 1.75 -21.51 0.01
CA SER A 37 2.08 -22.93 0.07
C SER A 37 1.17 -23.71 -0.88
N PRO A 38 1.41 -25.00 -1.14
CA PRO A 38 0.56 -25.80 -2.02
C PRO A 38 -0.93 -25.82 -1.65
N GLN A 39 -1.27 -25.55 -0.38
CA GLN A 39 -2.64 -25.65 0.13
C GLN A 39 -3.17 -24.35 0.74
N LYS A 40 -2.29 -23.36 0.97
CA LYS A 40 -2.67 -22.14 1.73
C LYS A 40 -2.10 -20.89 1.09
N LEU A 41 -2.89 -19.83 1.14
CA LEU A 41 -2.46 -18.47 0.91
C LEU A 41 -2.58 -17.72 2.25
N ILE A 42 -1.49 -17.11 2.70
CA ILE A 42 -1.39 -16.44 3.99
C ILE A 42 -0.99 -15.00 3.75
N ALA A 43 -1.76 -14.06 4.27
CA ALA A 43 -1.45 -12.64 4.25
C ALA A 43 -1.17 -12.17 5.68
N ALA A 44 -0.10 -11.42 5.89
CA ALA A 44 0.29 -10.90 7.20
C ALA A 44 0.70 -9.44 7.11
N ARG A 45 0.14 -8.61 7.98
CA ARG A 45 0.46 -7.19 8.10
C ARG A 45 1.26 -6.94 9.39
N ASP A 46 2.24 -6.03 9.33
CA ASP A 46 3.04 -5.68 10.50
C ASP A 46 2.18 -5.13 11.65
N PRO A 47 2.60 -5.32 12.93
CA PRO A 47 1.81 -4.95 14.09
C PRO A 47 1.54 -3.46 14.25
N TRP A 48 2.34 -2.57 13.65
CA TRP A 48 2.11 -1.12 13.64
C TRP A 48 1.21 -0.67 12.48
N GLY A 49 0.94 -1.57 11.50
CA GLY A 49 0.19 -1.23 10.29
C GLY A 49 0.89 -0.21 9.41
N PHE A 50 2.23 -0.21 9.42
CA PHE A 50 3.03 0.80 8.74
C PHE A 50 2.81 0.80 7.22
N ARG A 51 2.63 -0.39 6.63
CA ARG A 51 2.28 -0.57 5.23
C ARG A 51 0.85 -1.05 5.07
N PRO A 52 0.14 -0.61 4.02
CA PRO A 52 -1.21 -1.07 3.75
C PRO A 52 -1.24 -2.51 3.26
N LEU A 53 -2.34 -3.18 3.51
CA LEU A 53 -2.67 -4.49 2.97
C LEU A 53 -4.18 -4.64 2.99
N CYS A 54 -4.79 -4.95 1.85
CA CYS A 54 -6.22 -5.14 1.72
C CYS A 54 -6.57 -6.51 1.13
N MET A 55 -7.81 -6.89 1.33
CA MET A 55 -8.39 -8.13 0.83
C MET A 55 -9.61 -7.81 -0.05
N GLY A 56 -9.68 -8.47 -1.19
CA GLY A 56 -10.80 -8.45 -2.10
C GLY A 56 -11.26 -9.85 -2.47
N LYS A 57 -12.40 -9.92 -3.17
CA LYS A 57 -12.98 -11.15 -3.67
C LYS A 57 -13.37 -11.02 -5.13
N LYS A 58 -13.05 -12.05 -5.94
CA LYS A 58 -13.49 -12.16 -7.34
C LYS A 58 -14.12 -13.53 -7.56
N GLY A 59 -15.45 -13.60 -7.63
CA GLY A 59 -16.16 -14.88 -7.59
C GLY A 59 -15.83 -15.61 -6.28
N ASP A 60 -15.27 -16.80 -6.35
CA ASP A 60 -14.83 -17.56 -5.17
C ASP A 60 -13.35 -17.34 -4.80
N ALA A 61 -12.60 -16.61 -5.63
CA ALA A 61 -11.20 -16.33 -5.38
C ALA A 61 -11.00 -15.18 -4.39
N ILE A 62 -10.07 -15.35 -3.45
CA ILE A 62 -9.62 -14.29 -2.54
C ILE A 62 -8.36 -13.66 -3.11
N VAL A 63 -8.33 -12.33 -3.13
CA VAL A 63 -7.23 -11.52 -3.64
C VAL A 63 -6.68 -10.65 -2.52
N PHE A 64 -5.37 -10.62 -2.37
CA PHE A 64 -4.69 -9.66 -1.47
C PHE A 64 -3.88 -8.69 -2.30
N ALA A 65 -3.88 -7.43 -1.88
CA ALA A 65 -3.13 -6.36 -2.52
C ALA A 65 -2.69 -5.31 -1.51
N SER A 66 -1.68 -4.53 -1.86
CA SER A 66 -1.28 -3.36 -1.05
C SER A 66 -2.28 -2.22 -1.19
N GLU A 67 -2.96 -2.12 -2.34
CA GLU A 67 -3.81 -0.99 -2.70
C GLU A 67 -5.10 -1.46 -3.36
N THR A 68 -6.20 -0.74 -3.13
CA THR A 68 -7.52 -1.04 -3.73
C THR A 68 -7.51 -0.96 -5.25
N CYS A 69 -6.72 -0.05 -5.84
CA CYS A 69 -6.59 0.06 -7.30
C CYS A 69 -6.09 -1.24 -7.97
N ALA A 70 -5.34 -2.06 -7.25
CA ALA A 70 -4.92 -3.37 -7.75
C ALA A 70 -6.08 -4.37 -7.76
N LEU A 71 -7.01 -4.29 -6.78
CA LEU A 71 -8.24 -5.07 -6.78
C LEU A 71 -9.13 -4.69 -7.96
N ASP A 72 -9.30 -3.38 -8.19
CA ASP A 72 -10.09 -2.85 -9.32
C ASP A 72 -9.51 -3.32 -10.66
N SER A 73 -8.19 -3.30 -10.80
CA SER A 73 -7.50 -3.72 -12.03
C SER A 73 -7.75 -5.19 -12.39
N VAL A 74 -7.95 -6.05 -11.41
CA VAL A 74 -8.29 -7.47 -11.63
C VAL A 74 -9.79 -7.75 -11.59
N GLY A 75 -10.62 -6.73 -11.33
CA GLY A 75 -12.07 -6.85 -11.19
C GLY A 75 -12.48 -7.65 -9.94
N ALA A 76 -11.76 -7.43 -8.83
CA ALA A 76 -12.09 -7.96 -7.52
C ALA A 76 -12.82 -6.90 -6.69
N GLU A 77 -13.86 -7.29 -5.99
CA GLU A 77 -14.57 -6.43 -5.06
C GLU A 77 -13.77 -6.29 -3.75
N PHE A 78 -13.62 -5.07 -3.26
CA PHE A 78 -12.98 -4.80 -1.97
C PHE A 78 -13.83 -5.39 -0.84
N VAL A 79 -13.19 -6.12 0.06
CA VAL A 79 -13.82 -6.69 1.24
C VAL A 79 -13.48 -5.88 2.48
N ARG A 80 -12.19 -5.73 2.77
CA ARG A 80 -11.68 -4.95 3.91
C ARG A 80 -10.18 -4.77 3.87
N ASP A 81 -9.68 -3.83 4.64
CA ASP A 81 -8.27 -3.77 4.99
C ASP A 81 -7.92 -4.87 6.01
N ILE A 82 -6.66 -5.32 5.98
CA ILE A 82 -6.11 -6.24 6.98
C ILE A 82 -5.64 -5.39 8.18
N GLU A 83 -6.07 -5.77 9.37
CA GLU A 83 -5.72 -5.03 10.58
C GLU A 83 -4.21 -5.13 10.89
N PRO A 84 -3.63 -4.09 11.53
CA PRO A 84 -2.26 -4.17 12.03
C PRO A 84 -2.04 -5.39 12.92
N GLY A 85 -1.07 -6.22 12.58
CA GLY A 85 -0.74 -7.46 13.31
C GLY A 85 -1.63 -8.65 12.98
N GLU A 86 -2.56 -8.52 12.06
CA GLU A 86 -3.42 -9.63 11.64
C GLU A 86 -2.72 -10.54 10.63
N ILE A 87 -2.96 -11.84 10.77
CA ILE A 87 -2.60 -12.86 9.79
C ILE A 87 -3.89 -13.49 9.27
N VAL A 88 -4.12 -13.41 7.98
CA VAL A 88 -5.26 -14.04 7.30
C VAL A 88 -4.77 -15.28 6.58
N VAL A 89 -5.48 -16.39 6.78
CA VAL A 89 -5.17 -17.68 6.16
C VAL A 89 -6.35 -18.11 5.29
N VAL A 90 -6.08 -18.35 4.04
CA VAL A 90 -7.05 -18.89 3.08
C VAL A 90 -6.65 -20.33 2.76
N GLN A 91 -7.54 -21.26 3.01
CA GLN A 91 -7.37 -22.68 2.71
C GLN A 91 -8.70 -23.29 2.27
N ASP A 92 -8.72 -23.99 1.15
CA ASP A 92 -9.92 -24.67 0.61
C ASP A 92 -11.15 -23.74 0.53
N GLY A 93 -10.95 -22.48 0.09
CA GLY A 93 -11.98 -21.45 0.01
C GLY A 93 -12.46 -20.89 1.36
N LYS A 94 -11.91 -21.38 2.48
CA LYS A 94 -12.24 -20.87 3.82
C LYS A 94 -11.21 -19.87 4.30
N ILE A 95 -11.70 -18.82 4.96
CA ILE A 95 -10.86 -17.77 5.55
C ILE A 95 -10.85 -17.96 7.07
N SER A 96 -9.66 -17.96 7.63
CA SER A 96 -9.44 -17.89 9.08
C SER A 96 -8.41 -16.82 9.41
N THR A 97 -8.42 -16.34 10.66
CA THR A 97 -7.54 -15.24 11.08
C THR A 97 -6.82 -15.58 12.39
N ILE A 98 -5.57 -15.15 12.48
CA ILE A 98 -4.77 -15.18 13.71
C ILE A 98 -4.60 -13.73 14.14
N ARG A 99 -5.02 -13.41 15.35
CA ARG A 99 -5.08 -12.03 15.87
C ARG A 99 -4.15 -11.79 17.06
N THR A 100 -3.18 -12.66 17.26
CA THR A 100 -2.27 -12.66 18.42
C THR A 100 -1.49 -11.33 18.54
N HIS A 101 -1.21 -10.67 17.43
CA HIS A 101 -0.46 -9.40 17.39
C HIS A 101 -1.35 -8.16 17.22
N VAL A 102 -2.65 -8.33 16.98
CA VAL A 102 -3.59 -7.21 16.80
C VAL A 102 -3.73 -6.41 18.08
N GLY A 103 -3.61 -5.09 17.97
CA GLY A 103 -3.75 -4.15 19.09
C GLY A 103 -2.59 -4.15 20.09
N LYS A 104 -1.48 -4.87 19.81
CA LYS A 104 -0.29 -4.85 20.68
C LYS A 104 0.62 -3.64 20.47
N GLN A 105 0.50 -2.99 19.34
CA GLN A 105 1.26 -1.79 18.99
C GLN A 105 0.32 -0.65 18.59
N PRO A 106 0.74 0.62 18.78
CA PRO A 106 -0.04 1.73 18.26
C PRO A 106 -0.07 1.68 16.73
N HIS A 107 -1.21 2.02 16.16
CA HIS A 107 -1.34 2.13 14.71
C HIS A 107 -0.56 3.35 14.22
N THR A 108 0.46 3.13 13.40
CA THR A 108 1.39 4.17 12.91
C THR A 108 1.62 4.00 11.41
N MET A 109 0.57 4.27 10.65
CA MET A 109 0.65 4.20 9.20
C MET A 109 1.65 5.22 8.64
N CYS A 110 2.39 4.82 7.63
CA CYS A 110 3.33 5.71 6.95
C CYS A 110 2.58 6.78 6.16
N ILE A 111 2.76 8.05 6.49
CA ILE A 111 2.13 9.16 5.79
C ILE A 111 2.52 9.23 4.30
N PHE A 112 3.71 8.71 3.92
CA PHE A 112 4.16 8.65 2.54
C PHE A 112 3.28 7.77 1.64
N GLU A 113 2.48 6.87 2.21
CA GLU A 113 1.48 6.13 1.45
C GLU A 113 0.49 7.10 0.80
N TYR A 114 -0.01 8.09 1.56
CA TYR A 114 -0.89 9.11 1.03
C TYR A 114 -0.17 10.15 0.18
N LEU A 115 1.01 10.62 0.60
CA LEU A 115 1.70 11.71 -0.07
C LEU A 115 2.35 11.29 -1.40
N TYR A 116 2.84 10.04 -1.48
CA TYR A 116 3.70 9.66 -2.60
C TYR A 116 3.43 8.27 -3.18
N PHE A 117 3.35 7.20 -2.36
CA PHE A 117 3.41 5.84 -2.87
C PHE A 117 2.11 5.39 -3.54
N ALA A 118 0.95 5.63 -2.91
CA ALA A 118 -0.32 5.14 -3.42
C ALA A 118 -0.70 5.80 -4.75
N ARG A 119 -1.35 5.03 -5.61
CA ARG A 119 -1.99 5.61 -6.78
C ARG A 119 -3.11 6.55 -6.34
N PRO A 120 -3.37 7.64 -7.08
CA PRO A 120 -4.42 8.61 -6.70
C PRO A 120 -5.81 7.99 -6.54
N ASP A 121 -6.12 6.93 -7.29
CA ASP A 121 -7.39 6.22 -7.28
C ASP A 121 -7.49 5.16 -6.16
N SER A 122 -6.45 5.01 -5.33
CA SER A 122 -6.47 4.08 -4.20
C SER A 122 -7.18 4.67 -2.99
N ILE A 123 -7.91 3.79 -2.30
CA ILE A 123 -8.47 4.04 -0.97
C ILE A 123 -7.69 3.18 0.03
N ILE A 124 -7.14 3.80 1.06
CA ILE A 124 -6.38 3.13 2.10
C ILE A 124 -7.04 3.46 3.43
N GLU A 125 -7.48 2.45 4.17
CA GLU A 125 -8.16 2.61 5.46
C GLU A 125 -9.31 3.63 5.42
N GLY A 126 -10.09 3.59 4.34
CA GLY A 126 -11.24 4.45 4.11
C GLY A 126 -10.91 5.86 3.63
N GLN A 127 -9.64 6.20 3.42
CA GLN A 127 -9.22 7.53 2.94
C GLN A 127 -8.73 7.46 1.48
N SER A 128 -9.26 8.33 0.64
CA SER A 128 -8.80 8.49 -0.74
C SER A 128 -7.41 9.13 -0.78
N ALA A 129 -6.48 8.54 -1.52
CA ALA A 129 -5.16 9.12 -1.74
C ALA A 129 -5.25 10.45 -2.51
N HIS A 130 -6.16 10.54 -3.51
CA HIS A 130 -6.42 11.77 -4.25
C HIS A 130 -6.92 12.89 -3.33
N ASP A 131 -7.96 12.63 -2.53
CA ASP A 131 -8.56 13.66 -1.67
C ASP A 131 -7.60 14.11 -0.57
N SER A 132 -6.79 13.19 -0.04
CA SER A 132 -5.75 13.52 0.95
C SER A 132 -4.71 14.47 0.36
N ARG A 133 -4.27 14.25 -0.87
CA ARG A 133 -3.35 15.14 -1.59
C ARG A 133 -3.99 16.48 -1.95
N MET A 134 -5.25 16.47 -2.39
CA MET A 134 -6.01 17.70 -2.64
C MET A 134 -6.08 18.56 -1.38
N LEU A 135 -6.37 17.94 -0.24
CA LEU A 135 -6.43 18.62 1.05
C LEU A 135 -5.07 19.19 1.49
N ALA A 136 -4.00 18.42 1.29
CA ALA A 136 -2.63 18.89 1.54
C ALA A 136 -2.29 20.12 0.70
N GLY A 137 -2.64 20.11 -0.59
CA GLY A 137 -2.48 21.26 -1.48
C GLY A 137 -3.28 22.48 -1.05
N LYS A 138 -4.51 22.27 -0.58
CA LYS A 138 -5.34 23.34 -0.02
C LYS A 138 -4.66 24.01 1.17
N TYR A 139 -4.22 23.24 2.16
CA TYR A 139 -3.53 23.79 3.34
C TYR A 139 -2.22 24.48 2.96
N LEU A 140 -1.49 23.93 1.99
CA LEU A 140 -0.26 24.56 1.50
C LEU A 140 -0.53 25.97 0.92
N ALA A 141 -1.62 26.14 0.17
CA ALA A 141 -2.01 27.45 -0.36
C ALA A 141 -2.37 28.44 0.75
N GLN A 142 -2.97 27.97 1.84
CA GLN A 142 -3.33 28.81 2.98
C GLN A 142 -2.10 29.25 3.80
N GLU A 143 -1.15 28.34 4.00
CA GLU A 143 0.05 28.59 4.81
C GLU A 143 1.13 29.35 4.02
N PHE A 144 1.26 29.04 2.75
CA PHE A 144 2.29 29.60 1.85
C PHE A 144 1.69 30.14 0.55
N PRO A 145 0.92 31.24 0.62
CA PRO A 145 0.39 31.87 -0.57
C PRO A 145 1.53 32.48 -1.40
N VAL A 146 1.47 32.31 -2.71
CA VAL A 146 2.41 32.91 -3.67
C VAL A 146 1.67 33.63 -4.78
N GLU A 147 2.28 34.69 -5.34
CA GLU A 147 1.82 35.34 -6.57
C GLU A 147 2.43 34.58 -7.77
N ALA A 148 1.58 34.01 -8.59
CA ALA A 148 2.00 33.25 -9.78
C ALA A 148 0.89 33.28 -10.84
N ASP A 149 1.28 33.10 -12.09
CA ASP A 149 0.35 33.08 -13.23
C ASP A 149 -0.32 31.72 -13.41
N VAL A 150 0.34 30.65 -12.96
CA VAL A 150 -0.12 29.27 -13.14
C VAL A 150 0.42 28.34 -12.07
N VAL A 151 -0.39 27.37 -11.68
CA VAL A 151 0.02 26.22 -10.85
C VAL A 151 0.18 25.00 -11.75
N ILE A 152 1.31 24.35 -11.67
CA ILE A 152 1.57 23.09 -12.36
C ILE A 152 1.98 22.01 -11.35
N GLY A 153 1.52 20.78 -11.57
CA GLY A 153 1.88 19.65 -10.73
C GLY A 153 3.06 18.87 -11.30
N VAL A 154 3.94 18.41 -10.40
CA VAL A 154 4.99 17.45 -10.80
C VAL A 154 4.36 16.06 -10.80
N PRO A 155 4.32 15.37 -11.96
CA PRO A 155 3.76 14.04 -12.05
C PRO A 155 4.55 13.01 -11.23
N ASP A 156 3.89 11.91 -10.72
CA ASP A 156 2.43 11.75 -10.73
C ASP A 156 1.81 12.17 -9.39
N SER A 157 2.56 12.05 -8.29
CA SER A 157 2.07 12.28 -6.91
C SER A 157 1.69 13.74 -6.64
N GLY A 158 2.38 14.69 -7.27
CA GLY A 158 2.14 16.13 -7.09
C GLY A 158 0.90 16.68 -7.79
N LEU A 159 0.30 15.96 -8.76
CA LEU A 159 -0.82 16.49 -9.55
C LEU A 159 -2.03 16.83 -8.70
N SER A 160 -2.46 15.91 -7.82
CA SER A 160 -3.62 16.13 -6.95
C SER A 160 -3.37 17.29 -5.96
N ALA A 161 -2.17 17.39 -5.40
CA ALA A 161 -1.82 18.49 -4.49
C ALA A 161 -1.82 19.84 -5.22
N ALA A 162 -1.29 19.90 -6.44
CA ALA A 162 -1.32 21.11 -7.26
C ALA A 162 -2.75 21.54 -7.61
N MET A 163 -3.65 20.59 -7.92
CA MET A 163 -5.07 20.89 -8.11
C MET A 163 -5.70 21.48 -6.85
N GLY A 164 -5.38 20.91 -5.66
CA GLY A 164 -5.86 21.43 -4.37
C GLY A 164 -5.37 22.85 -4.11
N TYR A 165 -4.08 23.11 -4.39
CA TYR A 165 -3.47 24.44 -4.27
C TYR A 165 -4.13 25.44 -5.20
N ALA A 166 -4.28 25.12 -6.49
CA ALA A 166 -4.89 25.98 -7.48
C ALA A 166 -6.35 26.33 -7.12
N LYS A 167 -7.12 25.33 -6.67
CA LYS A 167 -8.51 25.53 -6.25
C LYS A 167 -8.65 26.49 -5.08
N GLU A 168 -7.75 26.43 -4.09
CA GLU A 168 -7.78 27.30 -2.91
C GLU A 168 -7.24 28.70 -3.21
N SER A 169 -6.12 28.79 -3.93
CA SER A 169 -5.47 30.09 -4.24
C SER A 169 -6.18 30.88 -5.33
N GLY A 170 -7.00 30.24 -6.15
CA GLY A 170 -7.63 30.86 -7.33
C GLY A 170 -6.67 31.01 -8.53
N ILE A 171 -5.42 30.57 -8.42
CA ILE A 171 -4.48 30.58 -9.53
C ILE A 171 -4.83 29.45 -10.51
N PRO A 172 -4.85 29.70 -11.84
CA PRO A 172 -5.17 28.67 -12.82
C PRO A 172 -4.26 27.46 -12.73
N TYR A 173 -4.83 26.25 -12.85
CA TYR A 173 -4.06 25.01 -12.97
C TYR A 173 -3.83 24.66 -14.44
N ASP A 174 -2.63 24.27 -14.81
CA ASP A 174 -2.32 23.76 -16.14
C ASP A 174 -1.29 22.63 -16.10
N ILE A 175 -1.12 21.94 -17.23
CA ILE A 175 -0.16 20.84 -17.38
C ILE A 175 1.17 21.38 -17.86
N GLY A 176 2.17 21.41 -16.96
CA GLY A 176 3.53 21.84 -17.30
C GLY A 176 4.51 20.68 -17.53
N PHE A 177 4.20 19.48 -17.01
CA PHE A 177 5.03 18.29 -17.15
C PHE A 177 4.20 17.09 -17.58
N VAL A 178 4.78 16.26 -18.43
CA VAL A 178 4.20 14.98 -18.83
C VAL A 178 5.20 13.88 -18.51
N THR A 179 4.77 12.89 -17.73
CA THR A 179 5.58 11.69 -17.55
C THR A 179 5.53 10.84 -18.78
N VAL A 180 6.70 10.34 -19.15
CA VAL A 180 6.83 9.36 -20.23
C VAL A 180 7.39 8.08 -19.62
N SER A 181 6.58 7.02 -19.64
CA SER A 181 6.98 5.69 -19.22
C SER A 181 7.13 4.79 -20.45
N TYR A 182 8.37 4.56 -20.86
CA TYR A 182 8.68 3.60 -21.92
C TYR A 182 9.21 2.32 -21.28
N THR A 183 8.36 1.32 -21.11
CA THR A 183 8.75 0.02 -20.57
C THR A 183 9.76 -0.74 -21.44
N HIS A 184 9.92 -0.36 -22.70
CA HIS A 184 10.87 -0.93 -23.66
C HIS A 184 12.18 -0.14 -23.79
N LEU A 185 12.27 1.06 -23.20
CA LEU A 185 13.51 1.83 -23.13
C LEU A 185 14.30 1.39 -21.90
N THR A 186 14.99 0.28 -22.02
CA THR A 186 16.11 0.04 -21.14
C THR A 186 17.23 1.01 -21.52
N LEU A 187 17.63 1.86 -20.59
CA LEU A 187 18.89 2.58 -20.73
C LEU A 187 19.96 1.53 -21.02
N PRO A 188 20.81 1.71 -22.07
CA PRO A 188 21.91 0.81 -22.31
C PRO A 188 22.83 0.88 -21.09
N THR A 189 22.61 -0.04 -20.16
CA THR A 189 23.56 -0.25 -19.07
C THR A 189 24.83 -0.74 -19.70
N LYS A 190 25.80 0.14 -19.86
CA LYS A 190 27.15 -0.23 -20.28
C LYS A 190 27.64 -1.20 -19.21
N ARG A 191 27.70 -2.48 -19.57
CA ARG A 191 28.38 -3.48 -18.77
C ARG A 191 29.84 -3.07 -18.72
N ILE A 192 30.25 -2.40 -17.65
CA ILE A 192 31.66 -2.20 -17.34
C ILE A 192 32.09 -3.50 -16.66
N VAL A 193 32.81 -4.31 -17.41
CA VAL A 193 33.54 -5.47 -16.89
C VAL A 193 34.88 -4.96 -16.41
#